data_80a266521b39ed4b450a341977a777f4
#
_entry.id   80a266521b39ed4b450a341977a777f4
#
_cell.length_a   1.000
_cell.length_b   1.000
_cell.length_c   1.000
_cell.angle_alpha   90.00
_cell.angle_beta   90.00
_cell.angle_gamma   90.00
#
_symmetry.space_group_name_H-M   'P 1'
#
loop_
_entity.id
_entity.type
_entity.pdbx_description
1 polymer ?
#
loop_
_entity_poly.entity_id
_entity_poly.type
_entity_poly.pdbx_seq_one_letter_code
_entity_poly.pdbx_strand_id
1 'polypeptide(L)'
;MKTTNFGTRIMVEDCKSLVTPLPGQTFIIKLIEAISQVKYSLDVIQYQWNFYVDKPKSQIQALNRTVLAQAQAGKKVRVLLNKEGRGQHLMAINMKAARFLGEAGIRVKFGRTFPITHAKLWVIDDDIVILGSHNLSNRSVTVNNESSVMIKGREVAIEFRRYFNILWGLV
;
A
#
# COMPACT_ATOMS: atom_id res chain seq x y z
N MET A 1 -25.44 14.29 -0.53
CA MET A 1 -24.05 13.82 -0.39
C MET A 1 -23.80 13.56 1.09
N LYS A 2 -23.72 12.30 1.52
CA LYS A 2 -23.31 11.99 2.90
C LYS A 2 -21.81 12.13 2.96
N THR A 3 -21.31 13.20 3.53
CA THR A 3 -19.93 13.33 3.97
C THR A 3 -19.71 12.26 5.03
N THR A 4 -18.92 11.23 4.70
CA THR A 4 -18.40 10.33 5.71
C THR A 4 -17.51 11.16 6.63
N ASN A 5 -18.01 11.47 7.80
CA ASN A 5 -17.28 12.23 8.80
C ASN A 5 -16.15 11.32 9.34
N PHE A 6 -14.96 11.42 8.79
CA PHE A 6 -13.74 10.82 9.34
C PHE A 6 -13.25 11.55 10.61
N GLY A 7 -14.10 12.42 11.17
CA GLY A 7 -13.78 13.32 12.27
C GLY A 7 -13.97 12.76 13.68
N THR A 8 -14.09 11.45 13.86
CA THR A 8 -14.01 10.92 15.22
C THR A 8 -12.55 10.92 15.61
N ARG A 9 -12.17 11.79 16.56
CA ARG A 9 -10.87 11.79 17.21
C ARG A 9 -10.67 10.43 17.85
N ILE A 10 -9.97 9.53 17.16
CA ILE A 10 -9.55 8.26 17.75
C ILE A 10 -8.35 8.62 18.62
N MET A 11 -8.62 8.85 19.90
CA MET A 11 -7.57 8.93 20.92
C MET A 11 -7.17 7.50 21.22
N VAL A 12 -6.03 7.07 20.73
CA VAL A 12 -5.40 5.84 21.21
C VAL A 12 -4.56 6.26 22.42
N GLU A 13 -5.22 6.45 23.54
CA GLU A 13 -4.54 6.71 24.81
C GLU A 13 -3.82 5.42 25.21
N ASP A 14 -2.57 5.55 25.66
CA ASP A 14 -1.70 4.45 26.10
C ASP A 14 -1.28 3.41 25.03
N CYS A 15 -1.38 3.76 23.75
CA CYS A 15 -0.88 2.88 22.69
C CYS A 15 0.66 2.86 22.65
N LYS A 16 1.27 1.78 23.13
CA LYS A 16 2.70 1.56 22.99
C LYS A 16 3.01 1.07 21.57
N SER A 17 3.37 1.99 20.69
CA SER A 17 3.76 1.66 19.32
C SER A 17 5.23 2.00 19.08
N LEU A 18 5.94 1.10 18.40
CA LEU A 18 7.29 1.37 17.91
C LEU A 18 7.19 2.10 16.57
N VAL A 19 7.77 3.28 16.48
CA VAL A 19 7.78 4.11 15.27
C VAL A 19 9.18 4.13 14.68
N THR A 20 9.32 3.75 13.40
CA THR A 20 10.58 3.72 12.66
C THR A 20 10.47 4.66 11.45
N PRO A 21 11.26 5.73 11.36
CA PRO A 21 11.34 6.57 10.18
C PRO A 21 11.92 5.79 8.98
N LEU A 22 11.34 6.00 7.80
CA LEU A 22 11.75 5.37 6.55
C LEU A 22 12.01 6.44 5.47
N PRO A 23 13.07 7.26 5.60
CA PRO A 23 13.41 8.27 4.60
C PRO A 23 14.01 7.63 3.35
N GLY A 24 13.68 8.18 2.17
CA GLY A 24 14.28 7.83 0.89
C GLY A 24 14.34 6.32 0.65
N GLN A 25 15.50 5.80 0.31
CA GLN A 25 15.69 4.38 -0.05
C GLN A 25 15.47 3.39 1.11
N THR A 26 15.50 3.84 2.36
CA THR A 26 15.22 2.97 3.52
C THR A 26 13.81 2.39 3.45
N PHE A 27 12.86 3.15 2.88
CA PHE A 27 11.47 2.72 2.71
C PHE A 27 11.36 1.37 1.99
N ILE A 28 11.92 1.27 0.78
CA ILE A 28 11.69 0.08 -0.06
C ILE A 28 12.35 -1.18 0.54
N ILE A 29 13.49 -1.03 1.19
CA ILE A 29 14.19 -2.12 1.87
C ILE A 29 13.33 -2.65 3.02
N LYS A 30 12.89 -1.75 3.91
CA LYS A 30 12.07 -2.12 5.07
C LYS A 30 10.68 -2.62 4.70
N LEU A 31 10.10 -2.09 3.62
CA LEU A 31 8.84 -2.58 3.09
C LEU A 31 8.96 -4.03 2.61
N ILE A 32 9.99 -4.35 1.83
CA ILE A 32 10.24 -5.73 1.35
C ILE A 32 10.47 -6.67 2.54
N GLU A 33 11.28 -6.27 3.52
CA GLU A 33 11.51 -7.05 4.75
C GLU A 33 10.19 -7.34 5.48
N ALA A 34 9.37 -6.31 5.72
CA ALA A 34 8.10 -6.47 6.43
C ALA A 34 7.12 -7.38 5.67
N ILE A 35 7.01 -7.23 4.33
CA ILE A 35 6.12 -8.06 3.51
C ILE A 35 6.61 -9.51 3.45
N SER A 36 7.92 -9.75 3.44
CA SER A 36 8.45 -11.12 3.42
C SER A 36 8.07 -11.94 4.67
N GLN A 37 7.70 -11.26 5.75
CA GLN A 37 7.32 -11.85 7.04
C GLN A 37 5.81 -11.89 7.28
N VAL A 38 4.98 -11.57 6.29
CA VAL A 38 3.51 -11.65 6.39
C VAL A 38 3.06 -13.04 6.80
N LYS A 39 2.24 -13.12 7.85
CA LYS A 39 1.72 -14.39 8.38
C LYS A 39 0.33 -14.70 7.82
N TYR A 40 -0.56 -13.71 7.75
CA TYR A 40 -1.97 -13.90 7.44
C TYR A 40 -2.47 -13.01 6.31
N SER A 41 -2.20 -11.69 6.39
CA SER A 41 -2.85 -10.73 5.51
C SER A 41 -2.01 -9.49 5.21
N LEU A 42 -2.24 -8.94 4.01
CA LEU A 42 -1.65 -7.72 3.51
C LEU A 42 -2.73 -6.89 2.80
N ASP A 43 -3.03 -5.71 3.34
CA ASP A 43 -3.93 -4.75 2.72
C ASP A 43 -3.14 -3.53 2.26
N VAL A 44 -3.31 -3.13 1.01
CA VAL A 44 -2.52 -2.08 0.37
C VAL A 44 -3.41 -1.04 -0.28
N ILE A 45 -3.13 0.24 -0.04
CA ILE A 45 -3.63 1.35 -0.84
C ILE A 45 -2.45 2.01 -1.54
N GLN A 46 -2.53 2.17 -2.87
CA GLN A 46 -1.49 2.86 -3.62
C GLN A 46 -2.07 3.80 -4.69
N TYR A 47 -1.49 5.01 -4.75
CA TYR A 47 -1.80 5.97 -5.79
C TYR A 47 -1.22 5.55 -7.14
N GLN A 48 0.05 5.09 -7.16
CA GLN A 48 0.76 4.62 -8.34
C GLN A 48 1.54 3.34 -8.03
N TRP A 49 1.36 2.31 -8.85
CA TRP A 49 2.08 1.04 -8.74
C TRP A 49 2.61 0.58 -10.09
N ASN A 50 3.92 0.53 -10.24
CA ASN A 50 4.57 0.11 -11.48
C ASN A 50 4.97 -1.36 -11.48
N PHE A 51 4.84 -1.98 -12.65
CA PHE A 51 5.44 -3.28 -12.98
C PHE A 51 6.44 -3.09 -14.10
N TYR A 52 7.72 -3.17 -13.78
CA TYR A 52 8.84 -2.99 -14.72
C TYR A 52 9.32 -4.34 -15.24
N VAL A 53 8.63 -4.93 -16.20
CA VAL A 53 8.98 -6.23 -16.78
C VAL A 53 10.36 -6.20 -17.44
N ASP A 54 10.70 -5.05 -18.03
CA ASP A 54 11.97 -4.73 -18.68
C ASP A 54 13.12 -4.44 -17.71
N LYS A 55 12.84 -4.28 -16.42
CA LYS A 55 13.84 -3.95 -15.38
C LYS A 55 13.79 -4.95 -14.21
N PRO A 56 14.12 -6.23 -14.44
CA PRO A 56 13.93 -7.29 -13.45
C PRO A 56 14.76 -7.11 -12.17
N LYS A 57 15.85 -6.33 -12.24
CA LYS A 57 16.72 -6.05 -11.09
C LYS A 57 16.29 -4.81 -10.28
N SER A 58 15.25 -4.08 -10.70
CA SER A 58 14.79 -2.91 -9.94
C SER A 58 14.22 -3.30 -8.58
N GLN A 59 14.34 -2.40 -7.60
CA GLN A 59 13.77 -2.58 -6.25
C GLN A 59 12.24 -2.74 -6.29
N ILE A 60 11.56 -2.03 -7.19
CA ILE A 60 10.12 -2.19 -7.40
C ILE A 60 9.78 -3.60 -7.89
N GLN A 61 10.59 -4.19 -8.79
CA GLN A 61 10.37 -5.58 -9.21
C GLN A 61 10.68 -6.59 -8.09
N ALA A 62 11.65 -6.31 -7.23
CA ALA A 62 11.87 -7.12 -6.03
C ALA A 62 10.64 -7.08 -5.11
N LEU A 63 10.09 -5.89 -4.84
CA LEU A 63 8.85 -5.73 -4.09
C LEU A 63 7.69 -6.49 -4.75
N ASN A 64 7.51 -6.34 -6.07
CA ASN A 64 6.46 -7.04 -6.81
C ASN A 64 6.54 -8.55 -6.61
N ARG A 65 7.74 -9.13 -6.78
CA ARG A 65 7.96 -10.57 -6.53
C ARG A 65 7.63 -10.97 -5.09
N THR A 66 8.01 -10.15 -4.12
CA THR A 66 7.72 -10.44 -2.70
C THR A 66 6.21 -10.47 -2.44
N VAL A 67 5.46 -9.48 -2.96
CA VAL A 67 3.99 -9.45 -2.82
C VAL A 67 3.33 -10.65 -3.50
N LEU A 68 3.75 -10.98 -4.72
CA LEU A 68 3.23 -12.14 -5.46
C LEU A 68 3.51 -13.45 -4.71
N ALA A 69 4.72 -13.60 -4.15
CA ALA A 69 5.09 -14.78 -3.36
C ALA A 69 4.20 -14.96 -2.11
N GLN A 70 3.80 -13.86 -1.44
CA GLN A 70 2.87 -13.96 -0.31
C GLN A 70 1.48 -14.46 -0.75
N ALA A 71 0.97 -13.99 -1.87
CA ALA A 71 -0.29 -14.46 -2.41
C ALA A 71 -0.22 -15.95 -2.80
N GLN A 72 0.86 -16.37 -3.47
CA GLN A 72 1.11 -17.78 -3.83
C GLN A 72 1.27 -18.69 -2.60
N ALA A 73 1.77 -18.13 -1.48
CA ALA A 73 1.83 -18.82 -0.19
C ALA A 73 0.48 -18.86 0.56
N GLY A 74 -0.63 -18.46 -0.10
CA GLY A 74 -1.98 -18.51 0.44
C GLY A 74 -2.33 -17.35 1.39
N LYS A 75 -1.50 -16.30 1.49
CA LYS A 75 -1.83 -15.13 2.32
C LYS A 75 -2.93 -14.30 1.67
N LYS A 76 -3.78 -13.70 2.51
CA LYS A 76 -4.86 -12.83 2.05
C LYS A 76 -4.30 -11.47 1.64
N VAL A 77 -4.13 -11.25 0.34
CA VAL A 77 -3.64 -9.98 -0.20
C VAL A 77 -4.78 -9.22 -0.88
N ARG A 78 -4.96 -7.94 -0.52
CA ARG A 78 -5.93 -7.03 -1.16
C ARG A 78 -5.24 -5.72 -1.53
N VAL A 79 -5.54 -5.21 -2.71
CA VAL A 79 -4.92 -3.98 -3.22
C VAL A 79 -5.98 -3.02 -3.73
N LEU A 80 -5.99 -1.81 -3.21
CA LEU A 80 -6.80 -0.70 -3.70
C LEU A 80 -5.91 0.29 -4.44
N LEU A 81 -6.11 0.43 -5.74
CA LEU A 81 -5.37 1.35 -6.59
C LEU A 81 -6.19 2.60 -6.89
N ASN A 82 -5.52 3.72 -7.09
CA ASN A 82 -6.19 4.90 -7.61
C ASN A 82 -6.70 4.63 -9.03
N LYS A 83 -7.97 4.96 -9.29
CA LYS A 83 -8.61 4.75 -10.59
C LYS A 83 -8.17 5.79 -11.61
N GLU A 84 -8.07 7.03 -11.18
CA GLU A 84 -7.81 8.15 -12.05
C GLU A 84 -6.96 9.21 -11.36
N GLY A 85 -5.99 9.73 -12.08
CA GLY A 85 -5.26 10.95 -11.76
C GLY A 85 -5.34 11.87 -12.98
N ARG A 86 -4.81 13.06 -12.90
CA ARG A 86 -4.71 13.93 -14.06
C ARG A 86 -3.81 13.27 -15.12
N GLY A 87 -4.42 12.59 -16.08
CA GLY A 87 -3.77 11.99 -17.24
C GLY A 87 -3.94 10.48 -17.38
N GLN A 88 -4.24 10.03 -18.60
CA GLN A 88 -4.41 8.62 -19.00
C GLN A 88 -3.21 7.72 -18.65
N HIS A 89 -2.02 8.32 -18.50
CA HIS A 89 -0.78 7.61 -18.22
C HIS A 89 -0.79 6.89 -16.86
N LEU A 90 -1.28 7.53 -15.79
CA LEU A 90 -1.35 6.90 -14.46
C LEU A 90 -2.33 5.73 -14.45
N MET A 91 -3.47 5.88 -15.13
CA MET A 91 -4.45 4.80 -15.25
C MET A 91 -3.85 3.58 -15.95
N ALA A 92 -3.13 3.78 -17.06
CA ALA A 92 -2.45 2.70 -17.77
C ALA A 92 -1.42 1.96 -16.89
N ILE A 93 -0.65 2.70 -16.07
CA ILE A 93 0.29 2.13 -15.11
C ILE A 93 -0.45 1.23 -14.10
N ASN A 94 -1.50 1.74 -13.48
CA ASN A 94 -2.24 1.01 -12.45
C ASN A 94 -3.04 -0.17 -13.04
N MET A 95 -3.55 -0.06 -14.26
CA MET A 95 -4.18 -1.17 -14.99
C MET A 95 -3.20 -2.32 -15.24
N LYS A 96 -1.96 -1.97 -15.66
CA LYS A 96 -0.89 -2.96 -15.82
C LYS A 96 -0.59 -3.68 -14.50
N ALA A 97 -0.45 -2.92 -13.40
CA ALA A 97 -0.25 -3.50 -12.08
C ALA A 97 -1.42 -4.41 -11.67
N ALA A 98 -2.66 -3.95 -11.82
CA ALA A 98 -3.85 -4.72 -11.50
C ALA A 98 -3.92 -6.06 -12.25
N ARG A 99 -3.52 -6.07 -13.53
CA ARG A 99 -3.47 -7.30 -14.33
C ARG A 99 -2.48 -8.30 -13.73
N PHE A 100 -1.21 -7.91 -13.51
CA PHE A 100 -0.20 -8.81 -12.96
C PHE A 100 -0.53 -9.31 -11.54
N LEU A 101 -1.09 -8.44 -10.70
CA LEU A 101 -1.54 -8.83 -9.36
C LEU A 101 -2.73 -9.79 -9.43
N GLY A 102 -3.70 -9.52 -10.32
CA GLY A 102 -4.88 -10.36 -10.52
C GLY A 102 -4.55 -11.76 -11.07
N GLU A 103 -3.60 -11.86 -12.01
CA GLU A 103 -3.10 -13.14 -12.53
C GLU A 103 -2.50 -14.03 -11.42
N ALA A 104 -2.00 -13.43 -10.35
CA ALA A 104 -1.52 -14.14 -9.15
C ALA A 104 -2.62 -14.39 -8.09
N GLY A 105 -3.89 -14.15 -8.41
CA GLY A 105 -5.02 -14.37 -7.50
C GLY A 105 -5.22 -13.27 -6.46
N ILE A 106 -4.48 -12.15 -6.54
CA ILE A 106 -4.65 -11.02 -5.63
C ILE A 106 -5.92 -10.25 -6.00
N ARG A 107 -6.75 -9.96 -4.99
CA ARG A 107 -7.94 -9.14 -5.20
C ARG A 107 -7.54 -7.67 -5.35
N VAL A 108 -7.80 -7.09 -6.52
CA VAL A 108 -7.52 -5.69 -6.82
C VAL A 108 -8.84 -4.96 -7.08
N LYS A 109 -8.98 -3.79 -6.48
CA LYS A 109 -10.05 -2.84 -6.77
C LYS A 109 -9.46 -1.48 -7.13
N PHE A 110 -10.24 -0.69 -7.86
CA PHE A 110 -9.92 0.70 -8.14
C PHE A 110 -10.79 1.61 -7.29
N GLY A 111 -10.18 2.62 -6.71
CA GLY A 111 -10.87 3.66 -5.98
C GLY A 111 -11.85 4.46 -6.86
N ARG A 112 -12.61 5.35 -6.22
CA ARG A 112 -13.49 6.26 -6.92
C ARG A 112 -12.68 7.29 -7.72
N THR A 113 -13.28 7.83 -8.79
CA THR A 113 -12.69 8.95 -9.53
C THR A 113 -12.69 10.24 -8.69
N PHE A 114 -13.65 10.37 -7.79
CA PHE A 114 -13.71 11.48 -6.84
C PHE A 114 -14.41 11.04 -5.53
N PRO A 115 -13.84 11.37 -4.36
CA PRO A 115 -12.47 11.86 -4.17
C PRO A 115 -11.43 10.83 -4.61
N ILE A 116 -10.26 11.32 -5.08
CA ILE A 116 -9.17 10.46 -5.52
C ILE A 116 -8.56 9.66 -4.36
N THR A 117 -8.08 8.46 -4.64
CA THR A 117 -7.35 7.62 -3.68
C THR A 117 -5.87 7.99 -3.72
N HIS A 118 -5.42 8.93 -2.87
CA HIS A 118 -4.03 9.42 -2.88
C HIS A 118 -3.14 8.81 -1.78
N ALA A 119 -3.70 7.99 -0.91
CA ALA A 119 -2.94 7.32 0.17
C ALA A 119 -1.90 6.33 -0.38
N LYS A 120 -0.80 6.16 0.35
CA LYS A 120 0.18 5.12 0.21
C LYS A 120 0.25 4.42 1.57
N LEU A 121 -0.45 3.31 1.69
CA LEU A 121 -0.71 2.63 2.96
C LEU A 121 -0.53 1.12 2.80
N TRP A 122 0.14 0.52 3.75
CA TRP A 122 0.32 -0.91 3.89
C TRP A 122 -0.08 -1.31 5.30
N VAL A 123 -1.00 -2.25 5.43
CA VAL A 123 -1.41 -2.84 6.71
C VAL A 123 -1.10 -4.32 6.68
N ILE A 124 -0.25 -4.76 7.60
CA ILE A 124 0.31 -6.11 7.67
C ILE A 124 -0.16 -6.75 8.97
N ASP A 125 -0.89 -7.85 8.89
CA ASP A 125 -1.28 -8.76 9.99
C ASP A 125 -1.94 -8.11 11.21
N ASP A 126 -2.60 -6.95 11.06
CA ASP A 126 -3.08 -6.13 12.19
C ASP A 126 -1.99 -5.80 13.24
N ASP A 127 -0.73 -5.73 12.81
CA ASP A 127 0.41 -5.45 13.68
C ASP A 127 1.28 -4.29 13.16
N ILE A 128 1.46 -4.20 11.83
CA ILE A 128 2.35 -3.21 11.22
C ILE A 128 1.57 -2.35 10.23
N VAL A 129 1.83 -1.04 10.30
CA VAL A 129 1.41 -0.06 9.31
C VAL A 129 2.64 0.60 8.70
N ILE A 130 2.69 0.72 7.37
CA ILE A 130 3.67 1.55 6.69
C ILE A 130 2.90 2.55 5.84
N LEU A 131 3.18 3.83 6.04
CA LEU A 131 2.51 4.91 5.29
C LEU A 131 3.46 6.08 5.04
N GLY A 132 3.17 6.87 4.01
CA GLY A 132 3.99 8.05 3.68
C GLY A 132 3.75 8.60 2.29
N SER A 133 4.80 9.17 1.70
CA SER A 133 4.71 9.82 0.39
C SER A 133 5.11 8.92 -0.79
N HIS A 134 5.83 7.79 -0.56
CA HIS A 134 6.40 6.96 -1.61
C HIS A 134 5.35 6.31 -2.52
N ASN A 135 5.36 6.67 -3.80
CA ASN A 135 4.72 5.89 -4.85
C ASN A 135 5.60 4.68 -5.22
N LEU A 136 5.00 3.64 -5.78
CA LEU A 136 5.75 2.50 -6.29
C LEU A 136 6.28 2.75 -7.70
N SER A 137 7.23 3.66 -7.80
CA SER A 137 7.99 3.96 -9.01
C SER A 137 9.49 4.00 -8.70
N ASN A 138 10.34 3.67 -9.69
CA ASN A 138 11.78 3.73 -9.49
C ASN A 138 12.23 5.11 -8.99
N ARG A 139 11.71 6.20 -9.58
CA ARG A 139 12.08 7.56 -9.14
C ARG A 139 11.71 7.82 -7.67
N SER A 140 10.54 7.38 -7.24
CA SER A 140 10.09 7.58 -5.85
C SER A 140 11.00 6.86 -4.85
N VAL A 141 11.48 5.66 -5.18
CA VAL A 141 12.28 4.86 -4.24
C VAL A 141 13.80 5.05 -4.37
N THR A 142 14.29 5.81 -5.38
CA THR A 142 15.73 5.99 -5.61
C THR A 142 16.20 7.43 -5.76
N VAL A 143 15.33 8.37 -6.19
CA VAL A 143 15.74 9.72 -6.60
C VAL A 143 15.00 10.82 -5.84
N ASN A 144 13.68 10.68 -5.69
CA ASN A 144 12.87 11.72 -5.05
C ASN A 144 13.18 11.86 -3.55
N ASN A 145 12.97 13.06 -3.03
CA ASN A 145 12.94 13.29 -1.59
C ASN A 145 11.58 12.84 -1.04
N GLU A 146 11.52 11.62 -0.57
CA GLU A 146 10.32 11.00 -0.03
C GLU A 146 10.52 10.61 1.42
N SER A 147 9.43 10.56 2.18
CA SER A 147 9.45 10.15 3.58
C SER A 147 8.26 9.25 3.88
N SER A 148 8.51 8.19 4.61
CA SER A 148 7.49 7.27 5.12
C SER A 148 7.83 6.89 6.57
N VAL A 149 6.90 6.20 7.20
CA VAL A 149 7.07 5.70 8.57
C VAL A 149 6.50 4.28 8.65
N MET A 150 7.18 3.45 9.41
CA MET A 150 6.65 2.16 9.85
C MET A 150 6.24 2.27 11.31
N ILE A 151 5.03 1.86 11.62
CA ILE A 151 4.47 1.82 12.96
C ILE A 151 4.15 0.37 13.27
N LYS A 152 4.79 -0.17 14.30
CA LYS A 152 4.43 -1.48 14.86
C LYS A 152 3.57 -1.26 16.09
N GLY A 153 2.29 -1.61 15.98
CA GLY A 153 1.30 -1.40 17.03
C GLY A 153 -0.09 -1.87 16.56
N ARG A 154 -0.64 -2.81 17.32
CA ARG A 154 -1.89 -3.49 16.96
C ARG A 154 -3.08 -2.53 16.83
N GLU A 155 -3.24 -1.63 17.77
CA GLU A 155 -4.38 -0.70 17.80
C GLU A 155 -4.33 0.23 16.58
N VAL A 156 -3.14 0.75 16.26
CA VAL A 156 -2.93 1.60 15.07
C VAL A 156 -3.23 0.80 13.80
N ALA A 157 -2.76 -0.44 13.72
CA ALA A 157 -2.97 -1.29 12.54
C ALA A 157 -4.46 -1.62 12.33
N ILE A 158 -5.20 -1.88 13.40
CA ILE A 158 -6.66 -2.11 13.35
C ILE A 158 -7.39 -0.88 12.81
N GLU A 159 -7.05 0.33 13.25
CA GLU A 159 -7.70 1.55 12.78
C GLU A 159 -7.40 1.82 11.29
N PHE A 160 -6.16 1.61 10.83
CA PHE A 160 -5.86 1.73 9.41
C PHE A 160 -6.51 0.63 8.58
N ARG A 161 -6.71 -0.57 9.12
CA ARG A 161 -7.49 -1.61 8.46
C ARG A 161 -8.98 -1.26 8.37
N ARG A 162 -9.54 -0.61 9.38
CA ARG A 162 -10.92 -0.07 9.29
C ARG A 162 -11.03 0.96 8.18
N TYR A 163 -10.09 1.89 8.10
CA TYR A 163 -10.03 2.87 7.01
C TYR A 163 -9.94 2.17 5.65
N PHE A 164 -9.03 1.21 5.49
CA PHE A 164 -8.94 0.40 4.28
C PHE A 164 -10.29 -0.26 3.93
N ASN A 165 -10.94 -0.91 4.90
CA ASN A 165 -12.21 -1.62 4.68
C ASN A 165 -13.35 -0.67 4.26
N ILE A 166 -13.39 0.54 4.81
CA ILE A 166 -14.36 1.56 4.39
C ILE A 166 -14.16 1.89 2.91
N LEU A 167 -12.93 2.22 2.50
CA LEU A 167 -12.63 2.54 1.10
C LEU A 167 -12.87 1.34 0.17
N TRP A 168 -12.50 0.15 0.61
CA TRP A 168 -12.72 -1.11 -0.11
C TRP A 168 -14.20 -1.43 -0.33
N GLY A 169 -15.06 -1.09 0.62
CA GLY A 169 -16.51 -1.28 0.55
C GLY A 169 -17.23 -0.25 -0.32
N LEU A 170 -16.59 0.89 -0.65
CA LEU A 170 -17.16 1.94 -1.49
C LEU A 170 -17.00 1.70 -3.00
N VAL A 171 -16.27 0.66 -3.42
CA VAL A 171 -15.89 0.37 -4.81
C VAL A 171 -16.11 -1.10 -5.18
#